data_9fa6a7708a1f0739956fe9f45f80e186
#
_entry.id   9fa6a7708a1f0739956fe9f45f80e186
#
_cell.length_a   1.000
_cell.length_b   1.000
_cell.length_c   1.000
_cell.angle_alpha   90.00
_cell.angle_beta   90.00
_cell.angle_gamma   90.00
#
_symmetry.space_group_name_H-M   'P 1'
#
loop_
_entity.id
_entity.type
_entity.pdbx_description
1 polymer ?
#
loop_
_entity_poly.entity_id
_entity_poly.type
_entity_poly.pdbx_seq_one_letter_code
_entity_poly.pdbx_strand_id
1 'polypeptide(L)'
;NLVTVKGPKGELSRQINKDMKLTLENGVLTVERPSDEKTHRSMHGLSRTLINNMVVGVTTGFSKSLEIAGVGYRAAKQGNNINFTLGFSHPVVKEPPAGITFEVPAPNKIVVSGADKEKVGAVAAEIRTLRPPEPYKGKGIRYEGEYVRRKMGKAGAKGKK
;
A
#
# COMPACT_ATOMS: atom_id res chain seq x y z
N ASN A 1 9.43 -23.98 3.87
CA ASN A 1 8.85 -23.34 5.07
C ASN A 1 7.58 -22.54 4.73
N LEU A 2 6.43 -23.20 4.75
CA LEU A 2 5.16 -22.52 4.56
C LEU A 2 4.63 -22.05 5.93
N VAL A 3 4.39 -20.76 6.06
CA VAL A 3 3.83 -20.17 7.27
C VAL A 3 2.40 -19.72 6.99
N THR A 4 1.46 -20.17 7.80
CA THR A 4 0.06 -19.76 7.73
C THR A 4 -0.32 -19.10 9.04
N VAL A 5 -0.91 -17.92 8.96
CA VAL A 5 -1.34 -17.13 10.12
C VAL A 5 -2.83 -16.86 10.00
N LYS A 6 -3.59 -17.17 11.05
CA LYS A 6 -5.03 -16.92 11.14
C LYS A 6 -5.32 -15.90 12.22
N GLY A 7 -6.26 -15.02 11.96
CA GLY A 7 -6.69 -14.02 12.93
C GLY A 7 -8.08 -13.47 12.61
N PRO A 8 -8.59 -12.54 13.43
CA PRO A 8 -9.95 -12.01 13.27
C PRO A 8 -10.18 -11.27 11.94
N LYS A 9 -9.11 -10.81 11.30
CA LYS A 9 -9.18 -10.10 10.01
C LYS A 9 -8.99 -11.00 8.80
N GLY A 10 -8.71 -12.28 9.00
CA GLY A 10 -8.54 -13.23 7.90
C GLY A 10 -7.40 -14.21 8.12
N GLU A 11 -6.96 -14.82 7.04
CA GLU A 11 -5.89 -15.81 7.02
C GLU A 11 -4.89 -15.45 5.92
N LEU A 12 -3.61 -15.51 6.24
CA LEU A 12 -2.52 -15.27 5.30
C LEU A 12 -1.55 -16.44 5.31
N SER A 13 -1.03 -16.81 4.15
CA SER A 13 0.01 -17.83 3.98
C SER A 13 1.13 -17.29 3.14
N ARG A 14 2.37 -17.66 3.49
CA ARG A 14 3.53 -17.28 2.70
C ARG A 14 4.62 -18.33 2.80
N GLN A 15 5.30 -18.57 1.69
CA GLN A 15 6.47 -19.40 1.64
C GLN A 15 7.67 -18.59 2.12
N ILE A 16 8.28 -19.03 3.23
CA ILE A 16 9.47 -18.40 3.80
C ILE A 16 10.72 -19.11 3.25
N ASN A 17 11.86 -18.41 3.23
CA ASN A 17 13.11 -18.98 2.75
C ASN A 17 13.40 -20.33 3.43
N LYS A 18 13.73 -21.32 2.64
CA LYS A 18 13.95 -22.71 3.11
C LYS A 18 15.14 -22.87 4.07
N ASP A 19 16.11 -21.97 4.00
CA ASP A 19 17.30 -21.99 4.84
C ASP A 19 17.04 -21.48 6.25
N MET A 20 15.93 -20.77 6.47
CA MET A 20 15.57 -20.28 7.79
C MET A 20 14.94 -21.38 8.63
N LYS A 21 15.34 -21.47 9.89
CA LYS A 21 14.75 -22.38 10.85
C LYS A 21 13.64 -21.69 11.63
N LEU A 22 12.44 -22.26 11.56
CA LEU A 22 11.27 -21.74 12.24
C LEU A 22 10.93 -22.67 13.41
N THR A 23 10.75 -22.09 14.59
CA THR A 23 10.41 -22.83 15.81
C THR A 23 9.23 -22.14 16.50
N LEU A 24 8.17 -22.89 16.78
CA LEU A 24 7.00 -22.39 17.51
C LEU A 24 6.93 -23.08 18.87
N GLU A 25 7.18 -22.33 19.93
CA GLU A 25 7.14 -22.83 21.32
C GLU A 25 6.46 -21.79 22.21
N ASN A 26 5.54 -22.23 23.06
CA ASN A 26 4.87 -21.39 24.06
C ASN A 26 4.24 -20.11 23.46
N GLY A 27 3.70 -20.21 22.24
CA GLY A 27 3.10 -19.07 21.55
C GLY A 27 4.11 -18.10 20.95
N VAL A 28 5.40 -18.43 20.97
CA VAL A 28 6.46 -17.61 20.37
C VAL A 28 7.03 -18.29 19.15
N LEU A 29 6.97 -17.62 18.02
CA LEU A 29 7.59 -18.09 16.78
C LEU A 29 8.97 -17.46 16.65
N THR A 30 9.99 -18.31 16.59
CA THR A 30 11.40 -17.89 16.47
C THR A 30 11.90 -18.21 15.08
N VAL A 31 12.59 -17.25 14.46
CA VAL A 31 13.25 -17.43 13.16
C VAL A 31 14.76 -17.41 13.39
N GLU A 32 15.43 -18.46 12.98
CA GLU A 32 16.89 -18.60 13.12
C GLU A 32 17.54 -18.74 11.75
N ARG A 33 18.74 -18.19 11.60
CA ARG A 33 19.55 -18.34 10.40
C ARG A 33 20.64 -19.39 10.60
N PRO A 34 21.03 -20.14 9.54
CA PRO A 34 22.05 -21.19 9.67
C PRO A 34 23.48 -20.67 9.77
N SER A 35 23.74 -19.43 9.33
CA SER A 35 25.07 -18.83 9.37
C SER A 35 24.98 -17.31 9.39
N ASP A 36 26.12 -16.64 9.52
CA ASP A 36 26.23 -15.18 9.48
C ASP A 36 26.62 -14.65 8.11
N GLU A 37 26.51 -15.47 7.07
CA GLU A 37 26.70 -15.03 5.69
C GLU A 37 25.73 -13.89 5.35
N LYS A 38 26.16 -12.99 4.48
CA LYS A 38 25.40 -11.82 4.08
C LYS A 38 23.99 -12.18 3.59
N THR A 39 23.88 -13.23 2.77
CA THR A 39 22.61 -13.73 2.25
C THR A 39 21.70 -14.23 3.37
N HIS A 40 22.22 -15.00 4.31
CA HIS A 40 21.45 -15.53 5.44
C HIS A 40 21.02 -14.43 6.39
N ARG A 41 21.85 -13.43 6.64
CA ARG A 41 21.47 -12.29 7.47
C ARG A 41 20.33 -11.48 6.82
N SER A 42 20.41 -11.26 5.51
CA SER A 42 19.36 -10.55 4.76
C SER A 42 18.04 -11.30 4.79
N MET A 43 18.07 -12.61 4.52
CA MET A 43 16.88 -13.46 4.51
C MET A 43 16.28 -13.61 5.92
N HIS A 44 17.11 -13.65 6.95
CA HIS A 44 16.65 -13.72 8.35
C HIS A 44 15.82 -12.49 8.71
N GLY A 45 16.33 -11.30 8.45
CA GLY A 45 15.61 -10.05 8.70
C GLY A 45 14.33 -9.94 7.90
N LEU A 46 14.38 -10.28 6.62
CA LEU A 46 13.21 -10.27 5.73
C LEU A 46 12.15 -11.26 6.20
N SER A 47 12.53 -12.49 6.53
CA SER A 47 11.58 -13.52 6.96
C SER A 47 10.85 -13.12 8.24
N ARG A 48 11.58 -12.58 9.22
CA ARG A 48 10.98 -12.08 10.45
C ARG A 48 9.97 -10.97 10.17
N THR A 49 10.34 -10.01 9.31
CA THR A 49 9.47 -8.91 8.94
C THR A 49 8.22 -9.39 8.22
N LEU A 50 8.33 -10.31 7.28
CA LEU A 50 7.20 -10.86 6.53
C LEU A 50 6.22 -11.58 7.46
N ILE A 51 6.73 -12.38 8.39
CA ILE A 51 5.88 -13.09 9.36
C ILE A 51 5.20 -12.10 10.29
N ASN A 52 5.92 -11.11 10.79
CA ASN A 52 5.36 -10.09 11.67
C ASN A 52 4.25 -9.30 10.96
N ASN A 53 4.46 -8.96 9.69
CA ASN A 53 3.44 -8.27 8.88
C ASN A 53 2.18 -9.12 8.70
N MET A 54 2.31 -10.43 8.56
CA MET A 54 1.16 -11.33 8.50
C MET A 54 0.39 -11.35 9.83
N VAL A 55 1.09 -11.42 10.94
CA VAL A 55 0.48 -11.41 12.29
C VAL A 55 -0.27 -10.10 12.54
N VAL A 56 0.34 -8.98 12.27
CA VAL A 56 -0.29 -7.65 12.41
C VAL A 56 -1.48 -7.51 11.46
N GLY A 57 -1.32 -7.97 10.22
CA GLY A 57 -2.36 -7.90 9.19
C GLY A 57 -3.63 -8.66 9.55
N VAL A 58 -3.52 -9.88 10.04
CA VAL A 58 -4.68 -10.69 10.43
C VAL A 58 -5.30 -10.27 11.76
N THR A 59 -4.57 -9.51 12.56
CA THR A 59 -5.03 -9.05 13.88
C THR A 59 -5.64 -7.65 13.79
N THR A 60 -4.89 -6.68 13.30
CA THR A 60 -5.25 -5.26 13.24
C THR A 60 -5.62 -4.82 11.82
N GLY A 61 -4.99 -5.40 10.82
CA GLY A 61 -5.10 -5.01 9.43
C GLY A 61 -4.17 -3.84 9.08
N PHE A 62 -4.04 -3.59 7.78
CA PHE A 62 -3.28 -2.47 7.25
C PHE A 62 -4.21 -1.57 6.44
N SER A 63 -3.92 -0.29 6.44
CA SER A 63 -4.63 0.67 5.61
C SER A 63 -3.66 1.70 5.04
N LYS A 64 -4.02 2.21 3.87
CA LYS A 64 -3.28 3.28 3.21
C LYS A 64 -4.29 4.32 2.74
N SER A 65 -4.07 5.56 3.13
CA SER A 65 -4.95 6.66 2.74
C SER A 65 -4.35 7.45 1.60
N LEU A 66 -5.20 7.83 0.65
CA LEU A 66 -4.84 8.62 -0.52
C LEU A 66 -5.68 9.88 -0.56
N GLU A 67 -5.09 10.96 -1.03
CA GLU A 67 -5.77 12.24 -1.20
C GLU A 67 -5.81 12.61 -2.68
N ILE A 68 -6.92 13.19 -3.11
CA ILE A 68 -7.09 13.69 -4.47
C ILE A 68 -7.06 15.21 -4.43
N ALA A 69 -6.16 15.82 -5.18
CA ALA A 69 -6.06 17.26 -5.32
C ALA A 69 -6.36 17.67 -6.77
N GLY A 70 -7.12 18.72 -6.94
CA GLY A 70 -7.47 19.28 -8.25
C GLY A 70 -8.94 19.62 -8.36
N VAL A 71 -9.23 20.72 -9.00
CA VAL A 71 -10.62 21.17 -9.23
C VAL A 71 -11.33 20.17 -10.15
N GLY A 72 -12.47 19.66 -9.71
CA GLY A 72 -13.24 18.68 -10.48
C GLY A 72 -12.75 17.25 -10.36
N TYR A 73 -11.64 17.02 -9.67
CA TYR A 73 -11.14 15.66 -9.39
C TYR A 73 -11.80 15.13 -8.15
N ARG A 74 -12.41 13.95 -8.26
CA ARG A 74 -13.13 13.34 -7.14
C ARG A 74 -13.23 11.84 -7.28
N ALA A 75 -13.59 11.18 -6.19
CA ALA A 75 -13.89 9.75 -6.15
C ALA A 75 -15.25 9.54 -5.47
N ALA A 76 -15.97 8.54 -5.91
CA ALA A 76 -17.23 8.12 -5.30
C ALA A 76 -17.26 6.59 -5.22
N LYS A 77 -17.78 6.08 -4.12
CA LYS A 77 -17.92 4.64 -3.92
C LYS A 77 -19.21 4.14 -4.60
N GLN A 78 -19.07 3.10 -5.44
CA GLN A 78 -20.20 2.42 -6.07
C GLN A 78 -20.16 0.95 -5.68
N GLY A 79 -21.02 0.53 -4.74
CA GLY A 79 -20.94 -0.81 -4.19
C GLY A 79 -19.58 -1.03 -3.54
N ASN A 80 -18.81 -1.98 -4.05
CA ASN A 80 -17.43 -2.23 -3.59
C ASN A 80 -16.37 -1.51 -4.42
N ASN A 81 -16.76 -0.89 -5.53
CA ASN A 81 -15.86 -0.25 -6.48
C ASN A 81 -15.72 1.25 -6.17
N ILE A 82 -14.70 1.88 -6.74
CA ILE A 82 -14.54 3.32 -6.72
C ILE A 82 -14.64 3.84 -8.15
N ASN A 83 -15.44 4.88 -8.33
CA ASN A 83 -15.56 5.61 -9.58
C ASN A 83 -14.81 6.93 -9.44
N PHE A 84 -13.77 7.12 -10.29
CA PHE A 84 -12.92 8.31 -10.27
C PHE A 84 -13.30 9.26 -11.41
N THR A 85 -13.37 10.54 -11.08
CA THR A 85 -13.42 11.63 -12.06
C THR A 85 -12.10 12.38 -11.95
N LEU A 86 -11.23 12.22 -12.95
CA LEU A 86 -9.85 12.72 -12.90
C LEU A 86 -9.47 13.56 -14.13
N GLY A 87 -10.46 14.20 -14.73
CA GLY A 87 -10.21 15.04 -15.91
C GLY A 87 -10.08 14.29 -17.22
N PHE A 88 -10.34 12.99 -17.23
CA PHE A 88 -10.42 12.19 -18.46
C PHE A 88 -11.78 12.33 -19.12
N SER A 89 -11.85 11.98 -20.40
CA SER A 89 -13.12 12.01 -21.16
C SER A 89 -14.15 11.00 -20.67
N HIS A 90 -13.72 10.02 -19.87
CA HIS A 90 -14.58 8.98 -19.28
C HIS A 90 -14.20 8.76 -17.80
N PRO A 91 -15.13 8.30 -16.98
CA PRO A 91 -14.80 7.93 -15.61
C PRO A 91 -13.92 6.67 -15.56
N VAL A 92 -13.10 6.56 -14.53
CA VAL A 92 -12.26 5.38 -14.29
C VAL A 92 -12.85 4.63 -13.10
N VAL A 93 -13.15 3.34 -13.30
CA VAL A 93 -13.70 2.47 -12.25
C VAL A 93 -12.61 1.52 -11.78
N LYS A 94 -12.38 1.47 -10.47
CA LYS A 94 -11.42 0.54 -9.86
C LYS A 94 -12.16 -0.46 -8.99
N GLU A 95 -11.95 -1.74 -9.29
CA GLU A 95 -12.52 -2.84 -8.51
C GLU A 95 -11.53 -3.27 -7.43
N PRO A 96 -12.00 -3.61 -6.21
CA PRO A 96 -11.12 -4.11 -5.18
C PRO A 96 -10.73 -5.57 -5.47
N PRO A 97 -9.43 -5.91 -5.46
CA PRO A 97 -9.01 -7.31 -5.51
C PRO A 97 -9.48 -8.07 -4.27
N ALA A 98 -9.43 -9.40 -4.33
CA ALA A 98 -9.78 -10.24 -3.19
C ALA A 98 -8.95 -9.85 -1.95
N GLY A 99 -9.61 -9.68 -0.81
CA GLY A 99 -8.97 -9.30 0.44
C GLY A 99 -8.72 -7.79 0.63
N ILE A 100 -9.14 -6.97 -0.34
CA ILE A 100 -9.02 -5.52 -0.26
C ILE A 100 -10.40 -4.87 -0.13
N THR A 101 -10.50 -3.88 0.74
CA THR A 101 -11.71 -3.08 0.93
C THR A 101 -11.40 -1.63 0.65
N PHE A 102 -12.28 -0.97 -0.08
CA PHE A 102 -12.19 0.46 -0.36
C PHE A 102 -13.20 1.23 0.49
N GLU A 103 -12.76 2.38 0.98
CA GLU A 103 -13.62 3.35 1.65
C GLU A 103 -13.36 4.74 1.07
N VAL A 104 -14.40 5.53 0.92
CA VAL A 104 -14.33 6.92 0.44
C VAL A 104 -15.03 7.80 1.46
N PRO A 105 -14.33 8.18 2.55
CA PRO A 105 -14.92 9.03 3.58
C PRO A 105 -15.22 10.45 3.10
N ALA A 106 -14.54 10.89 2.06
CA ALA A 106 -14.76 12.20 1.43
C ALA A 106 -14.49 12.09 -0.07
N PRO A 107 -15.06 12.96 -0.92
CA PRO A 107 -14.81 12.89 -2.37
C PRO A 107 -13.35 13.04 -2.77
N ASN A 108 -12.51 13.59 -1.90
CA ASN A 108 -11.08 13.78 -2.13
C ASN A 108 -10.21 12.85 -1.30
N LYS A 109 -10.79 11.86 -0.64
CA LYS A 109 -10.02 10.93 0.20
C LYS A 109 -10.46 9.49 -0.02
N ILE A 110 -9.49 8.60 -0.16
CA ILE A 110 -9.71 7.17 -0.37
C ILE A 110 -8.89 6.42 0.67
N VAL A 111 -9.48 5.38 1.26
CA VAL A 111 -8.79 4.48 2.18
C VAL A 111 -8.81 3.07 1.59
N VAL A 112 -7.63 2.49 1.40
CA VAL A 112 -7.44 1.11 0.96
C VAL A 112 -7.04 0.29 2.17
N SER A 113 -7.79 -0.75 2.50
CA SER A 113 -7.52 -1.59 3.68
C SER A 113 -7.55 -3.07 3.35
N GLY A 114 -6.83 -3.85 4.12
CA GLY A 114 -6.76 -5.30 3.98
C GLY A 114 -5.80 -5.92 4.98
N ALA A 115 -5.76 -7.25 5.00
CA ALA A 115 -4.89 -8.00 5.89
C ALA A 115 -3.46 -8.12 5.34
N ASP A 116 -3.29 -8.13 4.03
CA ASP A 116 -1.99 -8.28 3.38
C ASP A 116 -1.38 -6.91 3.09
N LYS A 117 -0.31 -6.57 3.79
CA LYS A 117 0.38 -5.28 3.63
C LYS A 117 0.85 -5.05 2.18
N GLU A 118 1.36 -6.09 1.52
CA GLU A 118 1.83 -5.98 0.14
C GLU A 118 0.68 -5.66 -0.82
N LYS A 119 -0.46 -6.33 -0.67
CA LYS A 119 -1.65 -6.05 -1.48
C LYS A 119 -2.18 -4.64 -1.27
N VAL A 120 -2.28 -4.22 -0.02
CA VAL A 120 -2.73 -2.86 0.33
C VAL A 120 -1.82 -1.83 -0.33
N GLY A 121 -0.51 -1.99 -0.21
CA GLY A 121 0.47 -1.11 -0.83
C GLY A 121 0.41 -1.11 -2.35
N ALA A 122 0.32 -2.29 -2.96
CA ALA A 122 0.24 -2.44 -4.42
C ALA A 122 -1.02 -1.78 -5.00
N VAL A 123 -2.17 -2.01 -4.38
CA VAL A 123 -3.45 -1.42 -4.83
C VAL A 123 -3.44 0.09 -4.64
N ALA A 124 -2.91 0.58 -3.53
CA ALA A 124 -2.78 2.02 -3.31
C ALA A 124 -1.86 2.67 -4.37
N ALA A 125 -0.75 2.01 -4.71
CA ALA A 125 0.15 2.47 -5.74
C ALA A 125 -0.51 2.49 -7.13
N GLU A 126 -1.29 1.47 -7.46
CA GLU A 126 -2.06 1.43 -8.71
C GLU A 126 -3.05 2.59 -8.80
N ILE A 127 -3.76 2.88 -7.72
CA ILE A 127 -4.69 4.01 -7.68
C ILE A 127 -3.93 5.33 -7.88
N ARG A 128 -2.79 5.49 -7.23
CA ARG A 128 -1.95 6.68 -7.38
C ARG A 128 -1.48 6.87 -8.83
N THR A 129 -1.19 5.78 -9.54
CA THR A 129 -0.75 5.85 -10.93
C THR A 129 -1.86 6.23 -11.92
N LEU A 130 -3.13 6.16 -11.53
CA LEU A 130 -4.23 6.62 -12.40
C LEU A 130 -4.06 8.10 -12.77
N ARG A 131 -3.62 8.90 -11.81
CA ARG A 131 -3.32 10.32 -12.03
C ARG A 131 -2.27 10.76 -11.01
N PRO A 132 -0.97 10.54 -11.28
CA PRO A 132 0.08 10.91 -10.33
C PRO A 132 0.10 12.42 -10.07
N PRO A 133 0.56 12.85 -8.88
CA PRO A 133 0.63 14.28 -8.59
C PRO A 133 1.62 14.96 -9.52
N GLU A 134 1.18 16.04 -10.15
CA GLU A 134 2.04 16.78 -11.06
C GLU A 134 2.87 17.81 -10.31
N PRO A 135 4.08 18.18 -10.83
CA PRO A 135 5.02 18.97 -10.05
C PRO A 135 4.74 20.47 -9.99
N TYR A 136 3.81 20.98 -10.81
CA TYR A 136 3.56 22.42 -10.90
C TYR A 136 2.45 22.89 -9.97
N LYS A 137 1.26 22.31 -10.09
CA LYS A 137 0.11 22.66 -9.25
C LYS A 137 -0.26 21.60 -8.22
N GLY A 138 0.37 20.43 -8.28
CA GLY A 138 0.12 19.34 -7.35
C GLY A 138 -1.19 18.59 -7.58
N LYS A 139 -1.81 18.75 -8.75
CA LYS A 139 -3.05 18.03 -9.10
C LYS A 139 -2.76 16.54 -9.28
N GLY A 140 -3.64 15.71 -8.78
CA GLY A 140 -3.54 14.27 -8.92
C GLY A 140 -3.82 13.54 -7.63
N ILE A 141 -3.50 12.26 -7.60
CA ILE A 141 -3.69 11.40 -6.43
C ILE A 141 -2.33 11.20 -5.76
N ARG A 142 -2.28 11.45 -4.45
CA ARG A 142 -1.07 11.26 -3.64
C ARG A 142 -1.40 10.51 -2.36
N TYR A 143 -0.40 9.97 -1.70
CA TYR A 143 -0.58 9.41 -0.38
C TYR A 143 -0.87 10.53 0.63
N GLU A 144 -1.66 10.22 1.65
CA GLU A 144 -1.90 11.17 2.74
C GLU A 144 -0.57 11.54 3.41
N GLY A 145 -0.29 12.83 3.50
CA GLY A 145 0.95 13.32 4.06
C GLY A 145 2.16 13.26 3.14
N GLU A 146 2.00 12.83 1.89
CA GLU A 146 3.09 12.78 0.92
C GLU A 146 3.55 14.19 0.55
N TYR A 147 4.85 14.42 0.62
CA TYR A 147 5.45 15.65 0.12
C TYR A 147 5.64 15.54 -1.39
N VAL A 148 4.91 16.36 -2.13
CA VAL A 148 5.02 16.43 -3.60
C VAL A 148 5.99 17.54 -3.96
N ARG A 149 7.11 17.15 -4.57
CA ARG A 149 8.12 18.11 -5.02
C ARG A 149 7.53 19.03 -6.08
N ARG A 150 7.59 20.32 -5.82
CA ARG A 150 7.10 21.33 -6.75
C ARG A 150 8.23 21.82 -7.64
N LYS A 151 7.92 22.06 -8.92
CA LYS A 151 8.85 22.67 -9.86
C LYS A 151 8.33 24.04 -10.26
N MET A 152 9.26 24.92 -10.63
CA MET A 152 8.92 26.24 -11.15
C MET A 152 8.48 26.14 -12.61
N GLY A 153 7.37 26.78 -12.95
CA GLY A 153 6.95 26.89 -14.34
C GLY A 153 7.84 27.81 -15.16
N LYS A 154 7.54 27.95 -16.44
CA LYS A 154 8.30 28.81 -17.37
C LYS A 154 8.43 30.27 -16.89
N ALA A 155 7.38 30.81 -16.29
CA ALA A 155 7.38 32.18 -15.77
C ALA A 155 8.41 32.37 -14.64
N GLY A 156 8.54 31.38 -13.75
CA GLY A 156 9.55 31.39 -12.69
C GLY A 156 10.97 31.30 -13.23
N ALA A 157 11.20 30.48 -14.26
CA ALA A 157 12.50 30.35 -14.90
C ALA A 157 12.94 31.66 -15.58
N LYS A 158 12.01 32.38 -16.21
CA LYS A 158 12.26 33.67 -16.84
C LYS A 158 12.58 34.77 -15.82
N GLY A 159 12.02 34.72 -14.65
CA GLY A 159 12.27 35.68 -13.58
C GLY A 159 13.65 35.60 -12.95
N LYS A 160 14.47 34.64 -13.35
CA LYS A 160 15.82 34.43 -12.83
C LYS A 160 16.93 35.13 -13.60
N LYS A 161 16.62 35.96 -14.59
CA LYS A 161 17.63 36.72 -15.33
C LYS A 161 18.20 37.88 -14.49
#